data_1b0de646d7fe42b581bded505c4d39d0
#
_entry.id   1b0de646d7fe42b581bded505c4d39d0
#
_cell.length_a   1.000
_cell.length_b   1.000
_cell.length_c   1.000
_cell.angle_alpha   90.00
_cell.angle_beta   90.00
_cell.angle_gamma   90.00
#
_symmetry.space_group_name_H-M   'P 1'
#
loop_
_entity.id
_entity.type
_entity.pdbx_description
1 polymer ?
#
loop_
_entity_poly.entity_id
_entity_poly.type
_entity_poly.pdbx_seq_one_letter_code
_entity_poly.pdbx_strand_id
1 'polypeptide(L)'
;MSNLVYENVLERLREERGRLSITKADMSRYLHMDQSNYRKAELGQYRRFSYFEVKSMSDLGINVNYIYTGKVKKVITLDFIEKLSVNRLKSILQIIYTIVELSYKEGFNQQYKALLEELKYIFFIKQNVNPSDIFLTVRRLKGYTQIKMEDMIGVDVKKLRDLENGKKLPDSEIISKMYEVFKILPVVMIGTKNCMLDTILYILDEIKKEDREKIVDIIKLLFA
;
A
#
# COMPACT_ATOMS: atom_id res chain seq x y z
N MET A 1 -15.90 0.98 15.59
CA MET A 1 -14.62 0.38 15.21
C MET A 1 -13.80 1.21 14.22
N SER A 2 -14.39 2.02 13.32
CA SER A 2 -13.65 2.79 12.29
C SER A 2 -12.71 3.89 12.82
N ASN A 3 -12.97 4.50 13.96
CA ASN A 3 -12.13 5.58 14.51
C ASN A 3 -10.76 5.07 15.01
N LEU A 4 -10.73 3.94 15.71
CA LEU A 4 -9.50 3.42 16.33
C LEU A 4 -8.41 3.09 15.28
N VAL A 5 -8.79 2.54 14.12
CA VAL A 5 -7.85 2.19 13.05
C VAL A 5 -7.23 3.44 12.45
N TYR A 6 -8.03 4.47 12.24
CA TYR A 6 -7.52 5.72 11.66
C TYR A 6 -6.68 6.53 12.68
N GLU A 7 -6.98 6.47 13.96
CA GLU A 7 -6.16 7.06 15.03
C GLU A 7 -4.74 6.48 15.01
N ASN A 8 -4.60 5.16 14.85
CA ASN A 8 -3.29 4.51 14.70
C ASN A 8 -2.52 5.01 13.46
N VAL A 9 -3.21 5.28 12.35
CA VAL A 9 -2.59 5.87 11.15
C VAL A 9 -2.02 7.26 11.46
N LEU A 10 -2.75 8.08 12.19
CA LEU A 10 -2.33 9.43 12.57
C LEU A 10 -1.18 9.40 13.58
N GLU A 11 -1.18 8.44 14.50
CA GLU A 11 -0.07 8.24 15.44
C GLU A 11 1.24 7.92 14.70
N ARG A 12 1.21 6.93 13.82
CA ARG A 12 2.37 6.55 13.01
C ARG A 12 2.81 7.66 12.05
N LEU A 13 1.89 8.47 11.56
CA LEU A 13 2.24 9.67 10.78
C LEU A 13 3.08 10.65 11.61
N ARG A 14 2.73 10.86 12.90
CA ARG A 14 3.52 11.69 13.81
C ARG A 14 4.90 11.12 14.06
N GLU A 15 5.00 9.79 14.23
CA GLU A 15 6.28 9.07 14.38
C GLU A 15 7.16 9.23 13.13
N GLU A 16 6.61 8.98 11.93
CA GLU A 16 7.34 9.12 10.66
C GLU A 16 7.80 10.57 10.41
N ARG A 17 6.93 11.53 10.68
CA ARG A 17 7.31 12.94 10.61
C ARG A 17 8.45 13.27 11.57
N GLY A 18 8.41 12.75 12.80
CA GLY A 18 9.48 12.88 13.80
C GLY A 18 10.78 12.23 13.33
N ARG A 19 10.71 11.01 12.78
CA ARG A 19 11.87 10.28 12.22
C ARG A 19 12.58 11.09 11.13
N LEU A 20 11.81 11.79 10.29
CA LEU A 20 12.34 12.63 9.22
C LEU A 20 12.68 14.06 9.67
N SER A 21 12.51 14.37 10.97
CA SER A 21 12.74 15.71 11.54
C SER A 21 11.91 16.81 10.84
N ILE A 22 10.76 16.47 10.25
CA ILE A 22 9.88 17.41 9.57
C ILE A 22 8.99 18.11 10.61
N THR A 23 9.00 19.44 10.65
CA THR A 23 8.11 20.20 11.54
C THR A 23 6.66 20.19 11.03
N LYS A 24 5.70 20.50 11.93
CA LYS A 24 4.28 20.67 11.49
C LYS A 24 4.11 21.82 10.49
N ALA A 25 4.93 22.86 10.60
CA ALA A 25 4.93 23.96 9.67
C ALA A 25 5.45 23.55 8.29
N ASP A 26 6.52 22.73 8.24
CA ASP A 26 7.05 22.21 6.98
C ASP A 26 6.04 21.27 6.34
N MET A 27 5.47 20.33 7.12
CA MET A 27 4.47 19.41 6.60
C MET A 27 3.25 20.16 6.03
N SER A 28 2.75 21.19 6.71
CA SER A 28 1.62 21.98 6.21
C SER A 28 1.94 22.66 4.89
N ARG A 29 3.16 23.21 4.73
CA ARG A 29 3.63 23.80 3.46
C ARG A 29 3.70 22.79 2.33
N TYR A 30 4.26 21.63 2.58
CA TYR A 30 4.35 20.56 1.59
C TYR A 30 2.98 20.03 1.14
N LEU A 31 2.03 19.95 2.07
CA LEU A 31 0.67 19.50 1.77
C LEU A 31 -0.23 20.62 1.25
N HIS A 32 0.29 21.84 1.07
CA HIS A 32 -0.48 23.03 0.70
C HIS A 32 -1.71 23.23 1.61
N MET A 33 -1.53 23.00 2.91
CA MET A 33 -2.53 23.18 3.94
C MET A 33 -2.19 24.37 4.83
N ASP A 34 -3.21 25.03 5.36
CA ASP A 34 -3.03 25.93 6.49
C ASP A 34 -2.48 25.17 7.70
N GLN A 35 -1.54 25.78 8.45
CA GLN A 35 -0.87 25.13 9.58
C GLN A 35 -1.85 24.70 10.69
N SER A 36 -2.90 25.52 10.93
CA SER A 36 -3.91 25.18 11.93
C SER A 36 -4.76 23.98 11.48
N ASN A 37 -5.11 23.91 10.19
CA ASN A 37 -5.83 22.80 9.60
C ASN A 37 -5.01 21.51 9.60
N TYR A 38 -3.70 21.59 9.28
CA TYR A 38 -2.81 20.45 9.39
C TYR A 38 -2.74 19.90 10.83
N ARG A 39 -2.58 20.79 11.84
CA ARG A 39 -2.56 20.38 13.26
C ARG A 39 -3.85 19.65 13.64
N LYS A 40 -5.01 20.16 13.23
CA LYS A 40 -6.30 19.51 13.47
C LYS A 40 -6.43 18.18 12.73
N ALA A 41 -5.95 18.10 11.48
CA ALA A 41 -5.97 16.88 10.69
C ALA A 41 -5.10 15.78 11.30
N GLU A 42 -3.89 16.13 11.77
CA GLU A 42 -2.97 15.20 12.45
C GLU A 42 -3.53 14.70 13.80
N LEU A 43 -4.48 15.44 14.41
CA LEU A 43 -5.21 15.04 15.62
C LEU A 43 -6.56 14.34 15.33
N GLY A 44 -6.91 14.13 14.06
CA GLY A 44 -8.20 13.56 13.68
C GLY A 44 -9.39 14.51 13.83
N GLN A 45 -9.15 15.80 14.10
CA GLN A 45 -10.15 16.83 14.37
C GLN A 45 -10.51 17.69 13.15
N TYR A 46 -10.15 17.23 11.97
CA TYR A 46 -10.41 17.88 10.69
C TYR A 46 -10.80 16.84 9.66
N ARG A 47 -10.99 17.28 8.38
CA ARG A 47 -11.23 16.33 7.30
C ARG A 47 -10.09 15.30 7.15
N ARG A 48 -10.38 14.16 6.57
CA ARG A 48 -9.36 13.17 6.20
C ARG A 48 -8.38 13.75 5.18
N PHE A 49 -7.13 13.30 5.21
CA PHE A 49 -6.17 13.64 4.16
C PHE A 49 -6.68 13.16 2.81
N SER A 50 -6.60 14.01 1.82
CA SER A 50 -6.94 13.69 0.44
C SER A 50 -5.90 12.74 -0.18
N TYR A 51 -6.25 12.12 -1.30
CA TYR A 51 -5.34 11.33 -2.10
C TYR A 51 -4.02 12.05 -2.40
N PHE A 52 -4.09 13.30 -2.85
CA PHE A 52 -2.91 14.08 -3.20
C PHE A 52 -2.03 14.41 -2.00
N GLU A 53 -2.63 14.66 -0.84
CA GLU A 53 -1.88 14.88 0.39
C GLU A 53 -1.14 13.61 0.83
N VAL A 54 -1.79 12.43 0.75
CA VAL A 54 -1.12 11.14 1.04
C VAL A 54 0.00 10.87 0.05
N LYS A 55 -0.20 11.18 -1.24
CA LYS A 55 0.85 11.06 -2.26
C LYS A 55 2.03 11.99 -1.97
N SER A 56 1.76 13.25 -1.65
CA SER A 56 2.80 14.21 -1.26
C SER A 56 3.57 13.77 -0.01
N MET A 57 2.91 13.13 0.97
CA MET A 57 3.59 12.52 2.12
C MET A 57 4.61 11.46 1.67
N SER A 58 4.22 10.60 0.72
CA SER A 58 5.13 9.60 0.16
C SER A 58 6.32 10.23 -0.58
N ASP A 59 6.07 11.29 -1.36
CA ASP A 59 7.11 12.00 -2.10
C ASP A 59 8.11 12.70 -1.15
N LEU A 60 7.68 13.04 0.07
CA LEU A 60 8.52 13.55 1.16
C LEU A 60 9.36 12.48 1.86
N GLY A 61 9.15 11.20 1.56
CA GLY A 61 9.82 10.08 2.20
C GLY A 61 9.11 9.54 3.45
N ILE A 62 7.89 9.96 3.74
CA ILE A 62 7.02 9.29 4.72
C ILE A 62 6.76 7.86 4.23
N ASN A 63 7.03 6.89 5.08
CA ASN A 63 6.73 5.50 4.77
C ASN A 63 5.22 5.24 4.82
N VAL A 64 4.55 5.43 3.69
CA VAL A 64 3.10 5.29 3.59
C VAL A 64 2.64 3.87 3.93
N ASN A 65 3.40 2.84 3.55
CA ASN A 65 3.05 1.49 3.99
C ASN A 65 3.08 1.36 5.51
N TYR A 66 4.11 1.90 6.19
CA TYR A 66 4.17 1.84 7.64
C TYR A 66 3.00 2.54 8.32
N ILE A 67 2.67 3.77 7.90
CA ILE A 67 1.60 4.51 8.60
C ILE A 67 0.24 3.80 8.53
N TYR A 68 -0.05 3.08 7.45
CA TYR A 68 -1.32 2.35 7.31
C TYR A 68 -1.25 0.91 7.85
N THR A 69 -0.14 0.21 7.68
CA THR A 69 -0.03 -1.21 8.05
C THR A 69 0.50 -1.42 9.46
N GLY A 70 1.24 -0.46 10.01
CA GLY A 70 1.99 -0.60 11.26
C GLY A 70 3.23 -1.51 11.14
N LYS A 71 3.54 -2.01 9.95
CA LYS A 71 4.68 -2.88 9.73
C LYS A 71 5.92 -2.05 9.45
N VAL A 72 6.91 -2.15 10.32
CA VAL A 72 8.22 -1.51 10.14
C VAL A 72 8.99 -2.30 9.10
N LYS A 73 9.56 -1.64 8.08
CA LYS A 73 10.51 -2.28 7.16
C LYS A 73 11.64 -2.92 7.97
N LYS A 74 11.78 -4.23 7.90
CA LYS A 74 13.05 -4.86 8.23
C LYS A 74 14.04 -4.42 7.15
N VAL A 75 15.23 -4.00 7.56
CA VAL A 75 16.25 -3.51 6.62
C VAL A 75 16.70 -4.68 5.73
N ILE A 76 16.04 -4.85 4.59
CA ILE A 76 16.55 -5.68 3.50
C ILE A 76 17.22 -4.71 2.55
N THR A 77 18.52 -4.55 2.69
CA THR A 77 19.31 -3.78 1.75
C THR A 77 19.49 -4.61 0.47
N LEU A 78 18.78 -4.22 -0.56
CA LEU A 78 18.91 -4.78 -1.90
C LEU A 78 19.24 -3.62 -2.86
N ASP A 79 20.38 -2.97 -2.62
CA ASP A 79 20.81 -1.76 -3.35
C ASP A 79 20.78 -1.94 -4.88
N PHE A 80 20.98 -3.17 -5.35
CA PHE A 80 20.93 -3.47 -6.78
C PHE A 80 19.49 -3.41 -7.35
N ILE A 81 18.47 -3.73 -6.56
CA ILE A 81 17.05 -3.68 -6.98
C ILE A 81 16.59 -2.24 -7.20
N GLU A 82 17.08 -1.30 -6.40
CA GLU A 82 16.72 0.12 -6.49
C GLU A 82 17.09 0.75 -7.84
N LYS A 83 18.10 0.20 -8.50
CA LYS A 83 18.60 0.65 -9.81
C LYS A 83 17.90 -0.02 -10.99
N LEU A 84 17.03 -0.98 -10.76
CA LEU A 84 16.39 -1.73 -11.83
C LEU A 84 15.23 -0.94 -12.48
N SER A 85 15.03 -1.19 -13.77
CA SER A 85 13.89 -0.66 -14.49
C SER A 85 12.57 -1.26 -13.96
N VAL A 86 11.47 -0.55 -14.14
CA VAL A 86 10.12 -1.02 -13.75
C VAL A 86 9.81 -2.40 -14.34
N ASN A 87 10.22 -2.68 -15.59
CA ASN A 87 9.98 -3.98 -16.21
C ASN A 87 10.75 -5.12 -15.50
N ARG A 88 11.98 -4.87 -15.06
CA ARG A 88 12.75 -5.84 -14.27
C ARG A 88 12.15 -6.04 -12.89
N LEU A 89 11.68 -4.98 -12.23
CA LEU A 89 10.96 -5.09 -10.96
C LEU A 89 9.68 -5.93 -11.11
N LYS A 90 8.97 -5.82 -12.23
CA LYS A 90 7.83 -6.68 -12.56
C LYS A 90 8.22 -8.16 -12.63
N SER A 91 9.30 -8.45 -13.33
CA SER A 91 9.79 -9.82 -13.45
C SER A 91 10.17 -10.39 -12.08
N ILE A 92 10.80 -9.60 -11.22
CA ILE A 92 11.12 -9.99 -9.85
C ILE A 92 9.83 -10.33 -9.08
N LEU A 93 8.83 -9.47 -9.15
CA LEU A 93 7.55 -9.72 -8.48
C LEU A 93 6.87 -11.00 -8.98
N GLN A 94 6.94 -11.27 -10.30
CA GLN A 94 6.43 -12.51 -10.89
C GLN A 94 7.17 -13.75 -10.36
N ILE A 95 8.50 -13.68 -10.24
CA ILE A 95 9.31 -14.77 -9.68
C ILE A 95 8.91 -15.03 -8.22
N ILE A 96 8.81 -13.99 -7.40
CA ILE A 96 8.39 -14.10 -6.01
C ILE A 96 7.00 -14.76 -5.93
N TYR A 97 6.05 -14.28 -6.73
CA TYR A 97 4.71 -14.87 -6.79
C TYR A 97 4.76 -16.37 -7.10
N THR A 98 5.48 -16.75 -8.16
CA THR A 98 5.58 -18.14 -8.60
C THR A 98 6.18 -19.03 -7.51
N ILE A 99 7.24 -18.59 -6.85
CA ILE A 99 7.88 -19.37 -5.77
C ILE A 99 6.92 -19.53 -4.58
N VAL A 100 6.26 -18.46 -4.17
CA VAL A 100 5.30 -18.49 -3.06
C VAL A 100 4.09 -19.36 -3.40
N GLU A 101 3.60 -19.29 -4.64
CA GLU A 101 2.48 -20.13 -5.13
C GLU A 101 2.83 -21.62 -5.14
N LEU A 102 4.00 -21.98 -5.66
CA LEU A 102 4.48 -23.35 -5.65
C LEU A 102 4.65 -23.88 -4.23
N SER A 103 5.30 -23.12 -3.36
CA SER A 103 5.48 -23.48 -1.95
C SER A 103 4.16 -23.72 -1.23
N TYR A 104 3.13 -22.94 -1.54
CA TYR A 104 1.79 -23.13 -0.98
C TYR A 104 1.09 -24.36 -1.56
N LYS A 105 1.09 -24.55 -2.89
CA LYS A 105 0.41 -25.66 -3.58
C LYS A 105 0.99 -27.03 -3.21
N GLU A 106 2.30 -27.10 -3.03
CA GLU A 106 2.98 -28.32 -2.60
C GLU A 106 2.85 -28.61 -1.10
N GLY A 107 2.15 -27.74 -0.36
CA GLY A 107 1.89 -27.92 1.06
C GLY A 107 3.05 -27.58 1.98
N PHE A 108 4.18 -27.10 1.43
CA PHE A 108 5.35 -26.72 2.24
C PHE A 108 5.10 -25.53 3.15
N ASN A 109 4.18 -24.62 2.78
CA ASN A 109 4.01 -23.38 3.50
C ASN A 109 2.57 -22.84 3.48
N GLN A 110 1.68 -23.42 4.27
CA GLN A 110 0.27 -23.03 4.37
C GLN A 110 0.07 -21.56 4.83
N GLN A 111 1.05 -20.99 5.53
CA GLN A 111 1.01 -19.59 5.96
C GLN A 111 1.05 -18.60 4.78
N TYR A 112 1.53 -19.01 3.59
CA TYR A 112 1.58 -18.13 2.41
C TYR A 112 0.23 -17.93 1.73
N LYS A 113 -0.84 -18.56 2.20
CA LYS A 113 -2.19 -18.36 1.64
C LYS A 113 -2.62 -16.90 1.64
N ALA A 114 -2.43 -16.19 2.75
CA ALA A 114 -2.79 -14.80 2.88
C ALA A 114 -1.94 -13.92 1.94
N LEU A 115 -0.63 -14.18 1.89
CA LEU A 115 0.29 -13.45 1.01
C LEU A 115 -0.05 -13.64 -0.47
N LEU A 116 -0.46 -14.85 -0.88
CA LEU A 116 -0.91 -15.11 -2.26
C LEU A 116 -2.17 -14.32 -2.62
N GLU A 117 -3.11 -14.19 -1.70
CA GLU A 117 -4.30 -13.37 -1.92
C GLU A 117 -3.92 -11.89 -2.11
N GLU A 118 -2.99 -11.37 -1.33
CA GLU A 118 -2.47 -10.00 -1.50
C GLU A 118 -1.77 -9.83 -2.86
N LEU A 119 -0.91 -10.77 -3.24
CA LEU A 119 -0.17 -10.76 -4.50
C LEU A 119 -1.09 -10.81 -5.73
N LYS A 120 -2.18 -11.59 -5.69
CA LYS A 120 -3.15 -11.65 -6.79
C LYS A 120 -3.66 -10.27 -7.19
N TYR A 121 -4.02 -9.43 -6.22
CA TYR A 121 -4.49 -8.07 -6.54
C TYR A 121 -3.42 -7.24 -7.24
N ILE A 122 -2.16 -7.34 -6.79
CA ILE A 122 -1.04 -6.59 -7.36
C ILE A 122 -0.82 -6.95 -8.84
N PHE A 123 -0.97 -8.23 -9.21
CA PHE A 123 -0.82 -8.68 -10.60
C PHE A 123 -1.97 -8.25 -11.51
N PHE A 124 -3.19 -8.22 -10.99
CA PHE A 124 -4.37 -7.80 -11.77
C PHE A 124 -4.49 -6.27 -11.87
N ILE A 125 -3.84 -5.54 -10.98
CA ILE A 125 -3.80 -4.08 -11.02
C ILE A 125 -2.74 -3.66 -12.06
N LYS A 126 -3.19 -3.06 -13.18
CA LYS A 126 -2.29 -2.53 -14.22
C LYS A 126 -1.39 -1.43 -13.64
N GLN A 127 -0.14 -1.40 -14.06
CA GLN A 127 0.91 -0.59 -13.44
C GLN A 127 0.86 0.93 -13.69
N ASN A 128 -0.01 1.41 -14.54
CA ASN A 128 -0.36 2.83 -14.64
C ASN A 128 -1.72 3.01 -13.99
N VAL A 129 -1.78 2.73 -12.70
CA VAL A 129 -3.03 2.56 -12.00
C VAL A 129 -3.69 3.92 -11.79
N ASN A 130 -4.77 4.13 -12.51
CA ASN A 130 -5.78 5.01 -12.00
C ASN A 130 -6.35 4.32 -10.72
N PRO A 131 -6.39 4.97 -9.55
CA PRO A 131 -6.96 4.39 -8.33
C PRO A 131 -8.35 3.76 -8.54
N SER A 132 -9.12 4.26 -9.50
CA SER A 132 -10.43 3.72 -9.90
C SER A 132 -10.35 2.26 -10.34
N ASP A 133 -9.32 1.87 -11.07
CA ASP A 133 -9.15 0.51 -11.57
C ASP A 133 -9.01 -0.51 -10.42
N ILE A 134 -8.46 -0.07 -9.29
CA ILE A 134 -8.28 -0.92 -8.10
C ILE A 134 -9.64 -1.33 -7.53
N PHE A 135 -10.55 -0.38 -7.31
CA PHE A 135 -11.88 -0.66 -6.75
C PHE A 135 -12.65 -1.62 -7.62
N LEU A 136 -12.69 -1.34 -8.93
CA LEU A 136 -13.38 -2.17 -9.91
C LEU A 136 -12.77 -3.58 -10.00
N THR A 137 -11.44 -3.67 -10.05
CA THR A 137 -10.71 -4.94 -10.13
C THR A 137 -10.96 -5.80 -8.90
N VAL A 138 -10.79 -5.24 -7.70
CA VAL A 138 -11.03 -5.96 -6.43
C VAL A 138 -12.46 -6.46 -6.36
N ARG A 139 -13.43 -5.61 -6.65
CA ARG A 139 -14.84 -5.98 -6.62
C ARG A 139 -15.16 -7.12 -7.58
N ARG A 140 -14.66 -7.06 -8.82
CA ARG A 140 -14.84 -8.11 -9.83
C ARG A 140 -14.17 -9.42 -9.45
N LEU A 141 -12.94 -9.37 -8.98
CA LEU A 141 -12.21 -10.58 -8.55
C LEU A 141 -12.88 -11.29 -7.37
N LYS A 142 -13.53 -10.52 -6.48
CA LYS A 142 -14.29 -11.09 -5.37
C LYS A 142 -15.73 -11.48 -5.74
N GLY A 143 -16.19 -11.16 -6.95
CA GLY A 143 -17.59 -11.39 -7.37
C GLY A 143 -18.58 -10.55 -6.56
N TYR A 144 -18.18 -9.39 -6.05
CA TYR A 144 -19.03 -8.56 -5.20
C TYR A 144 -19.91 -7.61 -6.05
N THR A 145 -21.16 -7.42 -5.59
CA THR A 145 -21.99 -6.29 -6.01
C THR A 145 -21.44 -4.99 -5.42
N GLN A 146 -21.88 -3.84 -5.94
CA GLN A 146 -21.53 -2.54 -5.33
C GLN A 146 -22.04 -2.43 -3.89
N ILE A 147 -23.23 -2.94 -3.60
CA ILE A 147 -23.81 -3.00 -2.25
C ILE A 147 -22.91 -3.82 -1.32
N LYS A 148 -22.47 -5.00 -1.75
CA LYS A 148 -21.58 -5.83 -0.93
C LYS A 148 -20.23 -5.15 -0.67
N MET A 149 -19.69 -4.43 -1.65
CA MET A 149 -18.45 -3.68 -1.49
C MET A 149 -18.64 -2.49 -0.53
N GLU A 150 -19.80 -1.80 -0.60
CA GLU A 150 -20.21 -0.75 0.35
C GLU A 150 -20.16 -1.27 1.79
N ASP A 151 -20.85 -2.40 2.05
CA ASP A 151 -20.84 -3.05 3.37
C ASP A 151 -19.43 -3.34 3.89
N MET A 152 -18.53 -3.78 2.98
CA MET A 152 -17.17 -4.18 3.35
C MET A 152 -16.27 -2.99 3.69
N ILE A 153 -16.34 -1.90 2.92
CA ILE A 153 -15.45 -0.75 3.10
C ILE A 153 -16.13 0.47 3.75
N GLY A 154 -17.45 0.38 4.01
CA GLY A 154 -18.20 1.41 4.73
C GLY A 154 -18.28 2.75 3.97
N VAL A 155 -18.38 2.73 2.65
CA VAL A 155 -18.66 3.90 1.81
C VAL A 155 -19.97 3.67 1.06
N ASP A 156 -20.79 4.71 0.90
CA ASP A 156 -22.06 4.57 0.17
C ASP A 156 -21.86 4.21 -1.31
N VAL A 157 -22.87 3.53 -1.92
CA VAL A 157 -22.82 3.05 -3.31
C VAL A 157 -22.52 4.18 -4.30
N LYS A 158 -23.02 5.40 -4.05
CA LYS A 158 -22.77 6.55 -4.93
C LYS A 158 -21.27 6.94 -4.88
N LYS A 159 -20.69 7.02 -3.68
CA LYS A 159 -19.26 7.30 -3.50
C LYS A 159 -18.41 6.19 -4.12
N LEU A 160 -18.80 4.92 -3.92
CA LEU A 160 -18.12 3.78 -4.53
C LEU A 160 -18.14 3.86 -6.07
N ARG A 161 -19.30 4.16 -6.65
CA ARG A 161 -19.44 4.34 -8.11
C ARG A 161 -18.57 5.49 -8.63
N ASP A 162 -18.50 6.59 -7.89
CA ASP A 162 -17.63 7.72 -8.24
C ASP A 162 -16.16 7.33 -8.20
N LEU A 163 -15.75 6.50 -7.22
CA LEU A 163 -14.40 5.95 -7.12
C LEU A 163 -14.10 4.99 -8.29
N GLU A 164 -14.99 4.05 -8.61
CA GLU A 164 -14.82 3.09 -9.70
C GLU A 164 -14.77 3.76 -11.09
N ASN A 165 -15.43 4.89 -11.25
CA ASN A 165 -15.44 5.67 -12.50
C ASN A 165 -14.35 6.75 -12.55
N GLY A 166 -13.51 6.86 -11.54
CA GLY A 166 -12.44 7.87 -11.48
C GLY A 166 -12.94 9.31 -11.30
N LYS A 167 -14.22 9.50 -10.95
CA LYS A 167 -14.79 10.82 -10.66
C LYS A 167 -14.33 11.36 -9.30
N LYS A 168 -13.97 10.46 -8.40
CA LYS A 168 -13.38 10.76 -7.09
C LYS A 168 -12.15 9.92 -6.84
N LEU A 169 -11.24 10.45 -6.06
CA LEU A 169 -10.06 9.72 -5.56
C LEU A 169 -10.29 9.31 -4.10
N PRO A 170 -9.68 8.18 -3.67
CA PRO A 170 -9.80 7.73 -2.29
C PRO A 170 -9.11 8.71 -1.34
N ASP A 171 -9.74 9.03 -0.25
CA ASP A 171 -9.11 9.70 0.88
C ASP A 171 -8.34 8.71 1.77
N SER A 172 -7.62 9.24 2.75
CA SER A 172 -6.79 8.43 3.65
C SER A 172 -7.58 7.38 4.43
N GLU A 173 -8.85 7.61 4.73
CA GLU A 173 -9.70 6.61 5.40
C GLU A 173 -10.06 5.45 4.47
N ILE A 174 -10.39 5.74 3.22
CA ILE A 174 -10.69 4.72 2.22
C ILE A 174 -9.44 3.88 1.93
N ILE A 175 -8.25 4.50 1.83
CA ILE A 175 -6.98 3.79 1.66
C ILE A 175 -6.77 2.83 2.85
N SER A 176 -7.00 3.29 4.08
CA SER A 176 -6.90 2.46 5.28
C SER A 176 -7.84 1.25 5.21
N LYS A 177 -9.11 1.46 4.85
CA LYS A 177 -10.11 0.40 4.74
C LYS A 177 -9.81 -0.62 3.65
N MET A 178 -9.31 -0.16 2.50
CA MET A 178 -8.88 -1.06 1.42
C MET A 178 -7.74 -1.97 1.87
N TYR A 179 -6.79 -1.47 2.67
CA TYR A 179 -5.76 -2.31 3.26
C TYR A 179 -6.35 -3.25 4.33
N GLU A 180 -7.16 -2.74 5.24
CA GLU A 180 -7.74 -3.53 6.34
C GLU A 180 -8.54 -4.73 5.81
N VAL A 181 -9.40 -4.50 4.82
CA VAL A 181 -10.35 -5.50 4.30
C VAL A 181 -9.73 -6.38 3.21
N PHE A 182 -9.00 -5.80 2.28
CA PHE A 182 -8.52 -6.48 1.08
C PHE A 182 -7.00 -6.64 1.02
N LYS A 183 -6.27 -6.12 2.01
CA LYS A 183 -4.80 -6.13 2.04
C LYS A 183 -4.14 -5.45 0.83
N ILE A 184 -4.84 -4.50 0.20
CA ILE A 184 -4.25 -3.70 -0.87
C ILE A 184 -3.27 -2.71 -0.25
N LEU A 185 -2.00 -2.82 -0.61
CA LEU A 185 -0.96 -1.95 -0.06
C LEU A 185 -1.22 -0.48 -0.40
N PRO A 186 -1.08 0.43 0.57
CA PRO A 186 -1.28 1.86 0.35
C PRO A 186 -0.46 2.43 -0.79
N VAL A 187 0.81 2.03 -0.96
CA VAL A 187 1.67 2.49 -2.08
C VAL A 187 1.12 2.08 -3.45
N VAL A 188 0.42 0.94 -3.53
CA VAL A 188 -0.27 0.51 -4.75
C VAL A 188 -1.47 1.41 -5.02
N MET A 189 -2.24 1.76 -3.96
CA MET A 189 -3.40 2.65 -4.07
C MET A 189 -3.04 4.05 -4.55
N ILE A 190 -1.91 4.61 -4.09
CA ILE A 190 -1.50 5.98 -4.41
C ILE A 190 -0.58 6.07 -5.64
N GLY A 191 -0.14 4.94 -6.20
CA GLY A 191 0.67 4.90 -7.42
C GLY A 191 1.95 5.72 -7.31
N THR A 192 2.74 5.51 -6.26
CA THR A 192 4.02 6.21 -6.07
C THR A 192 5.04 5.80 -7.12
N LYS A 193 6.05 6.65 -7.36
CA LYS A 193 7.14 6.36 -8.30
C LYS A 193 7.86 5.03 -7.97
N ASN A 194 7.99 4.73 -6.70
CA ASN A 194 8.68 3.53 -6.20
C ASN A 194 7.71 2.41 -5.76
N CYS A 195 6.41 2.51 -6.11
CA CYS A 195 5.40 1.59 -5.61
C CYS A 195 5.75 0.10 -5.84
N MET A 196 6.38 -0.21 -6.96
CA MET A 196 6.81 -1.58 -7.29
C MET A 196 7.94 -2.07 -6.38
N LEU A 197 8.95 -1.24 -6.15
CA LEU A 197 10.06 -1.52 -5.24
C LEU A 197 9.54 -1.69 -3.81
N ASP A 198 8.73 -0.74 -3.35
CA ASP A 198 8.15 -0.79 -1.99
C ASP A 198 7.28 -2.03 -1.80
N THR A 199 6.57 -2.45 -2.85
CA THR A 199 5.78 -3.69 -2.84
C THR A 199 6.67 -4.93 -2.72
N ILE A 200 7.74 -5.01 -3.52
CA ILE A 200 8.69 -6.13 -3.45
C ILE A 200 9.31 -6.23 -2.06
N LEU A 201 9.79 -5.13 -1.52
CA LEU A 201 10.41 -5.10 -0.19
C LEU A 201 9.41 -5.50 0.90
N TYR A 202 8.16 -5.02 0.81
CA TYR A 202 7.10 -5.43 1.74
C TYR A 202 6.84 -6.94 1.68
N ILE A 203 6.71 -7.51 0.48
CA ILE A 203 6.44 -8.94 0.31
C ILE A 203 7.60 -9.79 0.82
N LEU A 204 8.84 -9.40 0.53
CA LEU A 204 10.01 -10.10 1.05
C LEU A 204 10.07 -10.10 2.58
N ASP A 205 9.57 -9.05 3.25
CA ASP A 205 9.47 -9.01 4.70
C ASP A 205 8.43 -9.99 5.28
N GLU A 206 7.36 -10.30 4.52
CA GLU A 206 6.33 -11.26 4.92
C GLU A 206 6.77 -12.72 4.71
N ILE A 207 7.81 -12.96 3.92
CA ILE A 207 8.36 -14.30 3.66
C ILE A 207 9.28 -14.71 4.81
N LYS A 208 9.24 -15.99 5.21
CA LYS A 208 10.16 -16.53 6.20
C LYS A 208 11.61 -16.27 5.80
N LYS A 209 12.47 -16.03 6.78
CA LYS A 209 13.88 -15.68 6.57
C LYS A 209 14.60 -16.65 5.63
N GLU A 210 14.42 -17.95 5.85
CA GLU A 210 15.08 -19.00 5.07
C GLU A 210 14.64 -19.02 3.60
N ASP A 211 13.34 -18.86 3.33
CA ASP A 211 12.78 -18.82 1.98
C ASP A 211 13.15 -17.49 1.29
N ARG A 212 13.15 -16.40 2.06
CA ARG A 212 13.54 -15.07 1.58
C ARG A 212 14.99 -15.05 1.11
N GLU A 213 15.92 -15.62 1.87
CA GLU A 213 17.33 -15.70 1.49
C GLU A 213 17.50 -16.43 0.17
N LYS A 214 16.84 -17.58 -0.03
CA LYS A 214 16.83 -18.30 -1.31
C LYS A 214 16.26 -17.47 -2.46
N ILE A 215 15.13 -16.78 -2.22
CA ILE A 215 14.51 -15.91 -3.23
C ILE A 215 15.45 -14.76 -3.62
N VAL A 216 16.08 -14.13 -2.64
CA VAL A 216 17.04 -13.04 -2.87
C VAL A 216 18.24 -13.53 -3.66
N ASP A 217 18.76 -14.73 -3.40
CA ASP A 217 19.87 -15.31 -4.16
C ASP A 217 19.47 -15.62 -5.61
N ILE A 218 18.26 -16.13 -5.85
CA ILE A 218 17.73 -16.31 -7.20
C ILE A 218 17.62 -14.97 -7.93
N ILE A 219 17.09 -13.94 -7.26
CA ILE A 219 16.97 -12.61 -7.85
C ILE A 219 18.34 -12.02 -8.18
N LYS A 220 19.32 -12.14 -7.29
CA LYS A 220 20.71 -11.72 -7.57
C LYS A 220 21.27 -12.44 -8.79
N LEU A 221 21.13 -13.75 -8.85
CA LEU A 221 21.62 -14.55 -9.97
C LEU A 221 21.06 -14.11 -11.33
N LEU A 222 19.82 -13.65 -11.36
CA LEU A 222 19.12 -13.28 -12.60
C LEU A 222 19.28 -11.81 -12.98
N PHE A 223 19.52 -10.91 -12.03
CA PHE A 223 19.41 -9.46 -12.27
C PHE A 223 20.61 -8.63 -11.76
N ALA A 224 21.50 -9.18 -10.95
CA ALA A 224 22.76 -8.54 -10.56
C ALA A 224 23.87 -8.94 -11.53
#